data_6c2cbba3bdd031ebcece0015f73d7730
#
_entry.id   6c2cbba3bdd031ebcece0015f73d7730
#
_cell.length_a   1.000
_cell.length_b   1.000
_cell.length_c   1.000
_cell.angle_alpha   90.00
_cell.angle_beta   90.00
_cell.angle_gamma   90.00
#
_symmetry.space_group_name_H-M   'P 1'
#
loop_
_entity.id
_entity.type
_entity.pdbx_description
1 polymer ?
#
loop_
_entity_poly.entity_id
_entity_poly.type
_entity_poly.pdbx_seq_one_letter_code
_entity_poly.pdbx_strand_id
1 'polypeptide(L)'
;MNITPLADGSLLALYRSRWADAIYASRSLDDGETWSEPQPTELPNNNSSIQVTTLHNGHLALVYNAMSAAGATERRASLYDEIEDQNVHNDRSNVIADPSAAGQREAFWGAPRAPMTLAISPDGGRTWPWRRNLDVGDGYCMSNNSEQKINREFSYPSVKQSANGDLHVTYTYFRQAIKYVQVTEAWVQA
;
A
#
# COMPACT_ATOMS: atom_id res chain seq x y z
N MET A 1 -5.47 7.67 -0.25
CA MET A 1 -6.26 7.72 0.98
C MET A 1 -7.42 6.75 0.83
N ASN A 2 -7.75 6.06 1.91
CA ASN A 2 -8.89 5.16 1.97
C ASN A 2 -9.57 5.35 3.34
N ILE A 3 -10.89 5.56 3.37
CA ILE A 3 -11.66 5.85 4.57
C ILE A 3 -12.61 4.67 4.82
N THR A 4 -12.73 4.28 6.10
CA THR A 4 -13.65 3.22 6.54
C THR A 4 -14.31 3.61 7.86
N PRO A 5 -15.61 3.30 8.05
CA PRO A 5 -16.29 3.52 9.33
C PRO A 5 -15.79 2.50 10.37
N LEU A 6 -15.75 2.92 11.63
CA LEU A 6 -15.44 2.07 12.76
C LEU A 6 -16.71 1.70 13.54
N ALA A 7 -16.62 0.66 14.38
CA ALA A 7 -17.76 0.17 15.17
C ALA A 7 -18.30 1.20 16.17
N ASP A 8 -17.49 2.17 16.60
CA ASP A 8 -17.86 3.26 17.51
C ASP A 8 -18.50 4.47 16.80
N GLY A 9 -18.71 4.38 15.47
CA GLY A 9 -19.28 5.44 14.65
C GLY A 9 -18.25 6.47 14.15
N SER A 10 -17.00 6.40 14.58
CA SER A 10 -15.93 7.25 14.07
C SER A 10 -15.45 6.77 12.70
N LEU A 11 -14.68 7.60 12.00
CA LEU A 11 -14.05 7.26 10.72
C LEU A 11 -12.54 7.11 10.89
N LEU A 12 -11.97 6.12 10.22
CA LEU A 12 -10.54 5.96 10.06
C LEU A 12 -10.16 6.25 8.61
N ALA A 13 -9.19 7.14 8.40
CA ALA A 13 -8.52 7.35 7.13
C ALA A 13 -7.13 6.77 7.18
N LEU A 14 -6.79 5.93 6.21
CA LEU A 14 -5.44 5.42 6.01
C LEU A 14 -4.83 6.02 4.74
N TYR A 15 -3.57 6.43 4.82
CA TYR A 15 -2.86 7.11 3.74
C TYR A 15 -1.61 6.33 3.36
N ARG A 16 -1.40 6.14 2.05
CA ARG A 16 -0.06 5.84 1.56
C ARG A 16 0.84 7.05 1.77
N SER A 17 2.09 6.83 2.10
CA SER A 17 3.07 7.89 2.27
C SER A 17 3.88 8.13 1.00
N ARG A 18 4.01 9.40 0.59
CA ARG A 18 4.91 9.79 -0.49
C ARG A 18 6.38 9.58 -0.15
N TRP A 19 6.70 9.47 1.13
CA TRP A 19 8.06 9.21 1.62
C TRP A 19 8.43 7.72 1.60
N ALA A 20 7.46 6.85 1.26
CA ALA A 20 7.63 5.40 1.25
C ALA A 20 8.20 4.85 2.57
N ASP A 21 7.71 5.35 3.69
CA ASP A 21 8.10 4.98 5.04
C ASP A 21 7.04 4.10 5.72
N ALA A 22 5.88 4.67 6.07
CA ALA A 22 4.80 3.99 6.77
C ALA A 22 3.43 4.31 6.16
N ILE A 23 2.42 3.53 6.50
CA ILE A 23 1.02 3.90 6.35
C ILE A 23 0.68 4.89 7.46
N TYR A 24 0.06 6.03 7.12
CA TYR A 24 -0.39 7.01 8.09
C TYR A 24 -1.88 6.86 8.35
N ALA A 25 -2.29 7.17 9.58
CA ALA A 25 -3.67 7.10 10.02
C ALA A 25 -4.14 8.45 10.58
N SER A 26 -5.39 8.81 10.29
CA SER A 26 -6.10 9.95 10.86
C SER A 26 -7.52 9.51 11.23
N ARG A 27 -8.12 10.17 12.23
CA ARG A 27 -9.47 9.85 12.71
C ARG A 27 -10.37 11.07 12.67
N SER A 28 -11.64 10.83 12.37
CA SER A 28 -12.72 11.81 12.52
C SER A 28 -13.75 11.27 13.50
N LEU A 29 -14.24 12.17 14.39
CA LEU A 29 -15.29 11.89 15.36
C LEU A 29 -16.60 12.60 15.00
N ASP A 30 -16.64 13.33 13.89
CA ASP A 30 -17.70 14.22 13.45
C ASP A 30 -18.09 13.98 11.98
N ASP A 31 -18.14 12.71 11.58
CA ASP A 31 -18.54 12.25 10.23
C ASP A 31 -17.69 12.84 9.09
N GLY A 32 -16.43 13.13 9.37
CA GLY A 32 -15.46 13.59 8.36
C GLY A 32 -15.34 15.11 8.24
N GLU A 33 -16.02 15.90 9.08
CA GLU A 33 -15.90 17.36 9.08
C GLU A 33 -14.50 17.79 9.54
N THR A 34 -13.98 17.17 10.61
CA THR A 34 -12.61 17.39 11.06
C THR A 34 -11.83 16.08 11.20
N TRP A 35 -10.51 16.17 11.10
CA TRP A 35 -9.61 15.03 11.15
C TRP A 35 -8.43 15.31 12.06
N SER A 36 -8.00 14.31 12.83
CA SER A 36 -6.76 14.39 13.58
C SER A 36 -5.56 14.52 12.65
N GLU A 37 -4.45 15.06 13.15
CA GLU A 37 -3.19 15.05 12.40
C GLU A 37 -2.79 13.61 12.06
N PRO A 38 -2.41 13.33 10.77
CA PRO A 38 -1.99 12.00 10.36
C PRO A 38 -0.74 11.55 11.12
N GLN A 39 -0.82 10.37 11.76
CA GLN A 39 0.28 9.75 12.49
C GLN A 39 0.73 8.47 11.78
N PRO A 40 2.04 8.15 11.77
CA PRO A 40 2.53 6.90 11.20
C PRO A 40 2.02 5.71 12.04
N THR A 41 1.62 4.65 11.34
CA THR A 41 1.32 3.35 11.94
C THR A 41 2.57 2.48 11.97
N GLU A 42 2.45 1.29 12.55
CA GLU A 42 3.52 0.27 12.52
C GLU A 42 3.68 -0.43 11.15
N LEU A 43 2.80 -0.16 10.19
CA LEU A 43 2.80 -0.80 8.89
C LEU A 43 3.69 -0.03 7.91
N PRO A 44 4.65 -0.69 7.24
CA PRO A 44 5.46 -0.04 6.21
C PRO A 44 4.60 0.32 4.99
N ASN A 45 5.04 1.32 4.23
CA ASN A 45 4.45 1.68 2.95
C ASN A 45 5.53 2.03 1.93
N ASN A 46 5.33 1.62 0.70
CA ASN A 46 6.24 1.82 -0.42
C ASN A 46 5.74 2.89 -1.42
N ASN A 47 4.89 3.82 -0.96
CA ASN A 47 4.21 4.80 -1.81
C ASN A 47 3.28 4.15 -2.87
N SER A 48 2.78 2.93 -2.60
CA SER A 48 1.80 2.25 -3.45
C SER A 48 0.41 2.29 -2.85
N SER A 49 -0.58 1.90 -3.65
CA SER A 49 -1.98 1.84 -3.22
C SER A 49 -2.18 0.86 -2.08
N ILE A 50 -3.09 1.23 -1.18
CA ILE A 50 -3.58 0.44 -0.07
C ILE A 50 -5.11 0.42 -0.12
N GLN A 51 -5.74 -0.60 0.44
CA GLN A 51 -7.18 -0.58 0.67
C GLN A 51 -7.54 -1.24 1.99
N VAL A 52 -8.40 -0.55 2.77
CA VAL A 52 -8.98 -1.04 4.02
C VAL A 52 -10.49 -1.21 3.90
N THR A 53 -11.04 -2.17 4.62
CA THR A 53 -12.48 -2.34 4.81
C THR A 53 -12.78 -2.77 6.24
N THR A 54 -13.93 -2.34 6.77
CA THR A 54 -14.45 -2.84 8.05
C THR A 54 -15.19 -4.15 7.82
N LEU A 55 -14.89 -5.15 8.63
CA LEU A 55 -15.50 -6.47 8.61
C LEU A 55 -16.77 -6.49 9.46
N HIS A 56 -17.61 -7.53 9.27
CA HIS A 56 -18.88 -7.69 9.98
C HIS A 56 -18.72 -7.75 11.51
N ASN A 57 -17.57 -8.23 12.00
CA ASN A 57 -17.25 -8.30 13.43
C ASN A 57 -16.61 -7.00 13.98
N GLY A 58 -16.48 -5.96 13.15
CA GLY A 58 -15.85 -4.69 13.52
C GLY A 58 -14.33 -4.66 13.37
N HIS A 59 -13.68 -5.78 13.05
CA HIS A 59 -12.26 -5.79 12.70
C HIS A 59 -12.01 -5.05 11.38
N LEU A 60 -10.78 -4.68 11.13
CA LEU A 60 -10.37 -4.09 9.85
C LEU A 60 -9.51 -5.08 9.06
N ALA A 61 -9.75 -5.15 7.77
CA ALA A 61 -8.89 -5.85 6.82
C ALA A 61 -8.20 -4.82 5.90
N LEU A 62 -6.88 -4.85 5.83
CA LEU A 62 -6.07 -3.96 5.01
C LEU A 62 -5.20 -4.78 4.06
N VAL A 63 -5.24 -4.44 2.76
CA VAL A 63 -4.34 -5.01 1.75
C VAL A 63 -3.35 -3.94 1.28
N TYR A 64 -2.07 -4.28 1.27
CA TYR A 64 -0.98 -3.35 0.98
C TYR A 64 0.30 -4.10 0.61
N ASN A 65 1.31 -3.39 0.12
CA ASN A 65 2.66 -3.94 0.00
C ASN A 65 3.42 -3.71 1.31
N ALA A 66 3.81 -4.80 2.00
CA ALA A 66 4.52 -4.75 3.27
C ALA A 66 6.02 -4.46 3.07
N MET A 67 6.33 -3.29 2.53
CA MET A 67 7.67 -2.81 2.24
C MET A 67 7.73 -1.29 2.39
N SER A 68 8.89 -0.76 2.75
CA SER A 68 9.21 0.67 2.74
C SER A 68 10.47 0.95 1.93
N ALA A 69 10.78 2.22 1.70
CA ALA A 69 12.02 2.64 1.02
C ALA A 69 13.28 2.17 1.75
N ALA A 70 13.23 2.03 3.08
CA ALA A 70 14.37 1.56 3.88
C ALA A 70 14.82 0.12 3.52
N GLY A 71 13.92 -0.71 2.98
CA GLY A 71 14.22 -2.05 2.50
C GLY A 71 14.53 -2.13 1.01
N ALA A 72 14.51 -1.00 0.29
CA ALA A 72 14.71 -0.98 -1.15
C ALA A 72 16.21 -0.85 -1.47
N THR A 73 16.82 -1.90 -1.99
CA THR A 73 18.22 -1.89 -2.48
C THR A 73 18.33 -1.33 -3.90
N GLU A 74 17.22 -1.37 -4.65
CA GLU A 74 17.12 -0.89 -6.03
C GLU A 74 15.76 -0.23 -6.24
N ARG A 75 15.66 0.68 -7.21
CA ARG A 75 14.39 1.27 -7.63
C ARG A 75 13.82 0.50 -8.81
N ARG A 76 12.50 0.30 -8.81
CA ARG A 76 11.82 -0.18 -10.02
C ARG A 76 11.84 0.91 -11.11
N ALA A 77 11.73 0.53 -12.37
CA ALA A 77 11.57 1.49 -13.46
C ALA A 77 10.34 2.39 -13.23
N SER A 78 10.50 3.68 -13.46
CA SER A 78 9.40 4.62 -13.38
C SER A 78 8.53 4.52 -14.64
N LEU A 79 7.21 4.70 -14.47
CA LEU A 79 6.28 4.79 -15.61
C LEU A 79 6.57 5.99 -16.52
N TYR A 80 7.30 6.96 -16.04
CA TYR A 80 7.59 8.20 -16.74
C TYR A 80 8.98 8.23 -17.38
N ASP A 81 9.83 7.23 -17.12
CA ASP A 81 11.18 7.18 -17.67
C ASP A 81 11.20 6.86 -19.18
N GLU A 82 10.08 6.36 -19.71
CA GLU A 82 9.91 6.06 -21.15
C GLU A 82 9.25 7.20 -21.94
N ILE A 83 8.77 8.25 -21.27
CA ILE A 83 8.31 9.47 -21.93
C ILE A 83 9.54 10.33 -22.15
N GLU A 84 10.22 10.12 -23.28
CA GLU A 84 11.22 11.03 -23.81
C GLU A 84 10.54 12.35 -24.19
N ASP A 85 10.34 13.21 -23.22
CA ASP A 85 10.07 14.61 -23.50
C ASP A 85 11.39 15.24 -23.94
N GLN A 86 11.57 15.42 -25.25
CA GLN A 86 12.78 15.91 -25.90
C GLN A 86 13.24 17.30 -25.42
N ASN A 87 12.60 17.89 -24.42
CA ASN A 87 12.86 19.22 -23.91
C ASN A 87 13.05 19.35 -22.39
N VAL A 88 13.05 18.27 -21.62
CA VAL A 88 13.33 18.34 -20.18
C VAL A 88 14.53 17.45 -19.86
N HIS A 89 15.71 18.05 -19.86
CA HIS A 89 16.86 17.52 -19.14
C HIS A 89 16.52 17.47 -17.64
N ASN A 90 15.70 16.54 -17.23
CA ASN A 90 15.60 16.14 -15.84
C ASN A 90 16.75 15.18 -15.57
N ASP A 91 17.85 15.74 -15.17
CA ASP A 91 18.94 15.06 -14.46
C ASP A 91 18.38 14.56 -13.11
N ARG A 92 17.45 13.60 -13.19
CA ARG A 92 17.04 12.77 -12.05
C ARG A 92 18.05 11.64 -11.96
N SER A 93 19.31 12.04 -11.71
CA SER A 93 20.33 11.11 -11.25
C SER A 93 19.72 10.21 -10.16
N ASN A 94 20.06 8.92 -10.18
CA ASN A 94 19.75 7.92 -9.16
C ASN A 94 20.38 8.26 -7.78
N VAL A 95 20.47 9.53 -7.43
CA VAL A 95 20.91 9.99 -6.14
C VAL A 95 19.78 9.73 -5.16
N ILE A 96 19.96 8.75 -4.30
CA ILE A 96 19.21 8.64 -3.07
C ILE A 96 19.48 9.96 -2.35
N ALA A 97 18.50 10.87 -2.33
CA ALA A 97 18.64 12.12 -1.61
C ALA A 97 18.96 11.79 -0.15
N ASP A 98 20.03 12.36 0.36
CA ASP A 98 20.43 12.23 1.77
C ASP A 98 19.24 12.67 2.64
N PRO A 99 18.70 11.80 3.51
CA PRO A 99 17.59 12.16 4.39
C PRO A 99 17.94 13.28 5.38
N SER A 100 19.22 13.66 5.49
CA SER A 100 19.72 14.70 6.38
C SER A 100 19.74 16.10 5.77
N ALA A 101 19.41 16.25 4.46
CA ALA A 101 19.31 17.58 3.86
C ALA A 101 18.13 18.33 4.49
N ALA A 102 18.45 19.31 5.30
CA ALA A 102 17.58 20.04 6.19
C ALA A 102 16.26 20.50 5.51
N GLY A 103 15.13 20.00 5.98
CA GLY A 103 13.86 20.71 6.00
C GLY A 103 12.76 20.23 5.05
N GLN A 104 13.00 19.46 3.99
CA GLN A 104 11.91 18.92 3.15
C GLN A 104 12.15 17.46 2.80
N ARG A 105 11.29 16.56 3.32
CA ARG A 105 11.25 15.17 2.89
C ARG A 105 10.78 15.10 1.43
N GLU A 106 11.62 14.60 0.55
CA GLU A 106 11.27 14.37 -0.85
C GLU A 106 10.42 13.10 -1.02
N ALA A 107 9.59 13.08 -2.07
CA ALA A 107 8.81 11.91 -2.41
C ALA A 107 9.71 10.79 -2.95
N PHE A 108 9.62 9.59 -2.37
CA PHE A 108 10.33 8.43 -2.88
C PHE A 108 9.43 7.65 -3.85
N TRP A 109 9.89 7.51 -5.08
CA TRP A 109 9.23 6.74 -6.14
C TRP A 109 10.05 5.52 -6.51
N GLY A 110 9.39 4.45 -6.96
CA GLY A 110 10.06 3.28 -7.48
C GLY A 110 10.45 2.23 -6.44
N ALA A 111 9.99 2.34 -5.18
CA ALA A 111 10.13 1.21 -4.24
C ALA A 111 9.45 -0.04 -4.81
N PRO A 112 10.04 -1.24 -4.61
CA PRO A 112 9.44 -2.49 -5.05
C PRO A 112 8.02 -2.69 -4.52
N ARG A 113 7.15 -3.33 -5.31
CA ARG A 113 5.75 -3.61 -4.94
C ARG A 113 5.54 -5.09 -4.66
N ALA A 114 6.19 -5.55 -3.60
CA ALA A 114 6.02 -6.87 -2.98
C ALA A 114 6.50 -6.83 -1.52
N PRO A 115 6.07 -7.77 -0.68
CA PRO A 115 4.97 -8.71 -0.91
C PRO A 115 3.60 -8.00 -1.01
N MET A 116 2.57 -8.70 -1.51
CA MET A 116 1.17 -8.31 -1.32
C MET A 116 0.69 -8.95 -0.02
N THR A 117 0.32 -8.14 0.96
CA THR A 117 0.01 -8.59 2.32
C THR A 117 -1.40 -8.19 2.71
N LEU A 118 -2.09 -9.10 3.36
CA LEU A 118 -3.36 -8.86 4.05
C LEU A 118 -3.08 -8.80 5.55
N ALA A 119 -3.50 -7.68 6.19
CA ALA A 119 -3.40 -7.46 7.62
C ALA A 119 -4.78 -7.30 8.25
N ILE A 120 -4.93 -7.77 9.50
CA ILE A 120 -6.15 -7.65 10.29
C ILE A 120 -5.85 -6.85 11.56
N SER A 121 -6.72 -5.90 11.88
CA SER A 121 -6.73 -5.15 13.12
C SER A 121 -8.00 -5.41 13.91
N PRO A 122 -7.92 -5.84 15.18
CA PRO A 122 -9.10 -6.05 16.04
C PRO A 122 -9.55 -4.79 16.78
N ASP A 123 -8.77 -3.72 16.73
CA ASP A 123 -8.87 -2.56 17.64
C ASP A 123 -9.06 -1.22 16.91
N GLY A 124 -9.67 -1.29 15.72
CA GLY A 124 -9.95 -0.12 14.89
C GLY A 124 -8.69 0.51 14.28
N GLY A 125 -7.68 -0.27 13.96
CA GLY A 125 -6.47 0.18 13.29
C GLY A 125 -5.40 0.77 14.21
N ARG A 126 -5.47 0.53 15.52
CA ARG A 126 -4.42 0.91 16.49
C ARG A 126 -3.24 -0.04 16.41
N THR A 127 -3.53 -1.35 16.32
CA THR A 127 -2.54 -2.40 16.13
C THR A 127 -2.95 -3.33 14.97
N TRP A 128 -1.96 -4.00 14.37
CA TRP A 128 -2.16 -4.93 13.26
C TRP A 128 -1.41 -6.24 13.54
N PRO A 129 -1.84 -7.03 14.54
CA PRO A 129 -1.10 -8.20 15.02
C PRO A 129 -1.06 -9.34 14.00
N TRP A 130 -2.07 -9.46 13.14
CA TRP A 130 -2.16 -10.53 12.18
C TRP A 130 -1.86 -10.04 10.77
N ARG A 131 -0.84 -10.63 10.16
CA ARG A 131 -0.36 -10.24 8.83
C ARG A 131 0.05 -11.49 8.06
N ARG A 132 -0.48 -11.67 6.88
CA ARG A 132 -0.13 -12.79 6.03
C ARG A 132 0.04 -12.37 4.58
N ASN A 133 1.10 -12.88 3.93
CA ASN A 133 1.36 -12.60 2.54
C ASN A 133 0.43 -13.43 1.65
N LEU A 134 -0.25 -12.75 0.72
CA LEU A 134 -1.03 -13.36 -0.36
C LEU A 134 -0.08 -13.82 -1.48
N ASP A 135 0.94 -13.03 -1.76
CA ASP A 135 2.02 -13.32 -2.70
C ASP A 135 3.34 -12.72 -2.22
N VAL A 136 4.42 -13.39 -2.57
CA VAL A 136 5.78 -12.95 -2.31
C VAL A 136 6.56 -12.81 -3.62
N GLY A 137 7.58 -11.95 -3.62
CA GLY A 137 8.41 -11.70 -4.79
C GLY A 137 9.34 -10.51 -4.55
N ASP A 138 10.08 -10.12 -5.57
CA ASP A 138 10.98 -8.97 -5.52
C ASP A 138 10.29 -7.62 -5.83
N GLY A 139 9.11 -7.67 -6.44
CA GLY A 139 8.25 -6.49 -6.65
C GLY A 139 8.72 -5.50 -7.69
N TYR A 140 9.67 -5.85 -8.56
CA TYR A 140 10.20 -4.93 -9.54
C TYR A 140 9.29 -4.74 -10.76
N CYS A 141 9.11 -3.49 -11.16
CA CYS A 141 8.59 -3.11 -12.45
C CYS A 141 9.79 -2.85 -13.38
N MET A 142 9.94 -3.68 -14.40
CA MET A 142 11.07 -3.65 -15.31
C MET A 142 10.75 -2.92 -16.62
N SER A 143 9.47 -2.76 -16.95
CA SER A 143 9.03 -2.12 -18.18
C SER A 143 7.59 -1.65 -18.06
N ASN A 144 7.25 -0.59 -18.80
CA ASN A 144 5.87 -0.17 -19.04
C ASN A 144 5.17 -1.01 -20.11
N ASN A 145 5.95 -1.72 -20.93
CA ASN A 145 5.41 -2.61 -21.93
C ASN A 145 5.05 -3.97 -21.30
N SER A 146 3.75 -4.19 -21.07
CA SER A 146 3.23 -5.44 -20.51
C SER A 146 3.45 -6.66 -21.43
N GLU A 147 3.66 -6.46 -22.73
CA GLU A 147 3.91 -7.54 -23.69
C GLU A 147 5.26 -8.23 -23.44
N GLN A 148 6.23 -7.51 -22.88
CA GLN A 148 7.53 -8.07 -22.51
C GLN A 148 7.45 -9.10 -21.38
N LYS A 149 6.38 -9.09 -20.56
CA LYS A 149 6.11 -10.03 -19.46
C LYS A 149 7.25 -10.16 -18.44
N ILE A 150 8.05 -9.09 -18.24
CA ILE A 150 9.19 -9.09 -17.32
C ILE A 150 8.90 -8.43 -15.96
N ASN A 151 7.71 -7.81 -15.81
CA ASN A 151 7.30 -7.20 -14.55
C ASN A 151 6.94 -8.26 -13.50
N ARG A 152 7.33 -8.00 -12.24
CA ARG A 152 7.14 -8.89 -11.10
C ARG A 152 6.50 -8.17 -9.90
N GLU A 153 5.83 -7.04 -10.15
CA GLU A 153 5.17 -6.26 -9.09
C GLU A 153 3.72 -6.71 -8.86
N PHE A 154 3.25 -6.48 -7.62
CA PHE A 154 1.85 -6.59 -7.21
C PHE A 154 1.34 -5.20 -6.86
N SER A 155 0.21 -4.77 -7.44
CA SER A 155 -0.26 -3.40 -7.25
C SER A 155 -1.77 -3.27 -7.29
N TYR A 156 -2.26 -2.10 -6.85
CA TYR A 156 -3.67 -1.72 -6.88
C TYR A 156 -4.60 -2.76 -6.23
N PRO A 157 -4.40 -3.08 -4.94
CA PRO A 157 -5.25 -4.06 -4.26
C PRO A 157 -6.66 -3.53 -4.04
N SER A 158 -7.61 -4.46 -3.96
CA SER A 158 -8.98 -4.24 -3.51
C SER A 158 -9.39 -5.39 -2.58
N VAL A 159 -10.13 -5.07 -1.50
CA VAL A 159 -10.64 -6.07 -0.56
C VAL A 159 -12.10 -5.79 -0.21
N LYS A 160 -12.90 -6.86 -0.16
CA LYS A 160 -14.28 -6.84 0.32
C LYS A 160 -14.57 -8.10 1.11
N GLN A 161 -15.47 -8.00 2.10
CA GLN A 161 -16.05 -9.17 2.76
C GLN A 161 -17.41 -9.49 2.16
N SER A 162 -17.65 -10.76 1.84
CA SER A 162 -18.94 -11.27 1.40
C SER A 162 -19.83 -11.61 2.58
N ALA A 163 -21.13 -11.82 2.32
CA ALA A 163 -22.13 -12.09 3.36
C ALA A 163 -21.81 -13.35 4.21
N ASN A 164 -21.10 -14.34 3.64
CA ASN A 164 -20.65 -15.53 4.35
C ASN A 164 -19.37 -15.32 5.19
N GLY A 165 -18.81 -14.10 5.19
CA GLY A 165 -17.63 -13.74 5.97
C GLY A 165 -16.30 -13.89 5.26
N ASP A 166 -16.25 -14.45 4.05
CA ASP A 166 -15.02 -14.60 3.28
C ASP A 166 -14.50 -13.24 2.80
N LEU A 167 -13.19 -13.12 2.76
CA LEU A 167 -12.47 -11.97 2.23
C LEU A 167 -12.10 -12.22 0.77
N HIS A 168 -12.58 -11.34 -0.09
CA HIS A 168 -12.31 -11.37 -1.52
C HIS A 168 -11.30 -10.27 -1.84
N VAL A 169 -10.12 -10.66 -2.30
CA VAL A 169 -9.02 -9.75 -2.62
C VAL A 169 -8.68 -9.84 -4.09
N THR A 170 -8.50 -8.70 -4.73
CA THR A 170 -7.99 -8.61 -6.10
C THR A 170 -6.82 -7.64 -6.16
N TYR A 171 -5.86 -7.88 -7.04
CA TYR A 171 -4.75 -6.98 -7.31
C TYR A 171 -4.14 -7.27 -8.68
N THR A 172 -3.43 -6.29 -9.21
CA THR A 172 -2.67 -6.45 -10.45
C THR A 172 -1.49 -7.38 -10.20
N TYR A 173 -1.40 -8.44 -10.99
CA TYR A 173 -0.36 -9.46 -10.94
C TYR A 173 0.59 -9.29 -12.13
N PHE A 174 1.83 -8.85 -11.86
CA PHE A 174 2.90 -8.65 -12.83
C PHE A 174 2.56 -7.71 -14.00
N ARG A 175 1.54 -6.84 -13.83
CA ARG A 175 0.95 -6.01 -14.89
C ARG A 175 0.41 -6.81 -16.09
N GLN A 176 0.17 -8.09 -15.93
CA GLN A 176 -0.28 -9.00 -16.99
C GLN A 176 -1.70 -9.50 -16.77
N ALA A 177 -2.13 -9.55 -15.52
CA ALA A 177 -3.43 -10.07 -15.13
C ALA A 177 -3.93 -9.41 -13.85
N ILE A 178 -5.22 -9.61 -13.56
CA ILE A 178 -5.79 -9.39 -12.23
C ILE A 178 -5.84 -10.74 -11.52
N LYS A 179 -5.15 -10.85 -10.38
CA LYS A 179 -5.25 -12.01 -9.50
C LYS A 179 -6.41 -11.82 -8.53
N TYR A 180 -7.19 -12.87 -8.35
CA TYR A 180 -8.23 -12.96 -7.35
C TYR A 180 -7.86 -14.00 -6.30
N VAL A 181 -8.07 -13.68 -5.04
CA VAL A 181 -7.83 -14.56 -3.88
C VAL A 181 -9.04 -14.51 -2.96
N GLN A 182 -9.52 -15.66 -2.53
CA GLN A 182 -10.56 -15.80 -1.51
C GLN A 182 -9.93 -16.47 -0.29
N VAL A 183 -10.06 -15.84 0.88
CA VAL A 183 -9.53 -16.34 2.16
C VAL A 183 -10.50 -16.01 3.28
N THR A 184 -10.30 -16.62 4.45
CA THR A 184 -11.03 -16.29 5.67
C THR A 184 -10.18 -15.38 6.57
N GLU A 185 -10.80 -14.67 7.50
CA GLU A 185 -10.08 -13.94 8.54
C GLU A 185 -9.19 -14.89 9.37
N ALA A 186 -9.73 -16.07 9.72
CA ALA A 186 -8.99 -17.10 10.46
C ALA A 186 -7.70 -17.56 9.74
N TRP A 187 -7.72 -17.58 8.40
CA TRP A 187 -6.53 -17.90 7.63
C TRP A 187 -5.42 -16.85 7.84
N VAL A 188 -5.77 -15.56 8.00
CA VAL A 188 -4.78 -14.51 8.26
C VAL A 188 -4.21 -14.60 9.67
N GLN A 189 -5.02 -15.08 10.63
CA GLN A 189 -4.69 -15.17 12.05
C GLN A 189 -3.85 -16.42 12.41
N ALA A 190 -3.81 -17.43 11.54
CA ALA A 190 -3.07 -18.67 11.71
C ALA A 190 -1.58 -18.51 11.34
#